data_f516251e14e929346655bd586e32cfea
#
_entry.id   f516251e14e929346655bd586e32cfea
#
_cell.length_a   1.000
_cell.length_b   1.000
_cell.length_c   1.000
_cell.angle_alpha   90.00
_cell.angle_beta   90.00
_cell.angle_gamma   90.00
#
_symmetry.space_group_name_H-M   'P 1'
#
loop_
_entity.id
_entity.type
_entity.pdbx_description
1 polymer ?
#
loop_
_entity_poly.entity_id
_entity_poly.type
_entity_poly.pdbx_seq_one_letter_code
_entity_poly.pdbx_strand_id
1 'polypeptide(L)'
;IPTVGVLANPLPDVTPAQHTSVALDMIERGGALISELHSQSKQRGTFYLARNRIIAGLSAGTVVIESPASGGSLATAHYADGYDRTVMAPPGRTTDANSFGTNSLIRNRKALLIRSADDIAEELQWEFALSRDEKTAPAPTPELTAEEREVLSLLGDEPRTLAELIAASGREAVPFSISGQADHGVLLRGRVIHYVD
;
A
#
# COMPACT_ATOMS: atom_id res chain seq x y z
N ILE A 1 -4.46 12.96 -5.78
CA ILE A 1 -5.39 12.14 -6.59
C ILE A 1 -6.63 11.89 -5.73
N PRO A 2 -7.85 12.16 -6.24
CA PRO A 2 -9.08 11.79 -5.54
C PRO A 2 -9.12 10.28 -5.29
N THR A 3 -9.41 9.88 -4.05
CA THR A 3 -9.39 8.48 -3.64
C THR A 3 -10.74 8.08 -3.07
N VAL A 4 -11.24 6.90 -3.43
CA VAL A 4 -12.49 6.35 -2.90
C VAL A 4 -12.18 5.20 -1.94
N GLY A 5 -12.55 5.36 -0.68
CA GLY A 5 -12.44 4.31 0.34
C GLY A 5 -13.71 3.46 0.38
N VAL A 6 -13.58 2.15 0.18
CA VAL A 6 -14.68 1.20 0.34
C VAL A 6 -14.57 0.55 1.70
N LEU A 7 -15.54 0.78 2.57
CA LEU A 7 -15.50 0.34 3.96
C LEU A 7 -16.23 -0.98 4.17
N ALA A 8 -15.74 -1.78 5.12
CA ALA A 8 -16.37 -3.03 5.57
C ALA A 8 -17.19 -2.84 6.87
N ASN A 9 -17.43 -1.59 7.24
CA ASN A 9 -18.26 -1.18 8.38
C ASN A 9 -19.28 -0.13 7.93
N PRO A 10 -20.37 0.09 8.69
CA PRO A 10 -21.34 1.14 8.41
C PRO A 10 -20.73 2.53 8.52
N LEU A 11 -21.19 3.46 7.70
CA LEU A 11 -20.92 4.88 7.88
C LEU A 11 -21.86 5.46 8.98
N PRO A 12 -21.42 6.53 9.70
CA PRO A 12 -20.23 7.35 9.45
C PRO A 12 -18.94 6.85 10.12
N ASP A 13 -18.98 5.75 10.84
CA ASP A 13 -17.83 5.27 11.58
C ASP A 13 -16.71 4.81 10.63
N VAL A 14 -15.45 5.01 11.06
CA VAL A 14 -14.26 4.49 10.36
C VAL A 14 -13.58 3.45 11.26
N THR A 15 -13.37 2.26 10.72
CA THR A 15 -12.73 1.17 11.45
C THR A 15 -11.50 0.67 10.66
N PRO A 16 -10.33 0.59 11.31
CA PRO A 16 -10.04 0.98 12.69
C PRO A 16 -10.02 2.51 12.89
N ALA A 17 -10.34 2.98 14.10
CA ALA A 17 -10.52 4.40 14.41
C ALA A 17 -9.25 5.25 14.16
N GLN A 18 -8.07 4.65 14.21
CA GLN A 18 -6.79 5.31 13.88
C GLN A 18 -6.73 5.82 12.43
N HIS A 19 -7.54 5.28 11.52
CA HIS A 19 -7.59 5.71 10.12
C HIS A 19 -8.62 6.83 9.87
N THR A 20 -9.26 7.36 10.90
CA THR A 20 -10.27 8.43 10.74
C THR A 20 -9.70 9.70 10.09
N SER A 21 -8.47 10.09 10.45
CA SER A 21 -7.81 11.25 9.86
C SER A 21 -7.54 11.05 8.35
N VAL A 22 -7.09 9.86 7.97
CA VAL A 22 -6.86 9.50 6.56
C VAL A 22 -8.18 9.53 5.78
N ALA A 23 -9.25 9.00 6.36
CA ALA A 23 -10.58 9.00 5.75
C ALA A 23 -11.12 10.42 5.51
N LEU A 24 -10.92 11.34 6.47
CA LEU A 24 -11.29 12.74 6.32
C LEU A 24 -10.44 13.43 5.24
N ASP A 25 -9.13 13.23 5.22
CA ASP A 25 -8.23 13.76 4.19
C ASP A 25 -8.62 13.30 2.78
N MET A 26 -9.04 12.03 2.63
CA MET A 26 -9.57 11.52 1.36
C MET A 26 -10.78 12.32 0.87
N ILE A 27 -11.74 12.64 1.77
CA ILE A 27 -12.94 13.42 1.44
C ILE A 27 -12.55 14.86 1.09
N GLU A 28 -11.70 15.50 1.89
CA GLU A 28 -11.24 16.88 1.68
C GLU A 28 -10.53 17.05 0.34
N ARG A 29 -9.82 16.03 -0.12
CA ARG A 29 -9.15 16.01 -1.44
C ARG A 29 -10.08 15.62 -2.60
N GLY A 30 -11.39 15.66 -2.41
CA GLY A 30 -12.38 15.38 -3.44
C GLY A 30 -12.61 13.88 -3.71
N GLY A 31 -12.18 13.02 -2.77
CA GLY A 31 -12.51 11.60 -2.76
C GLY A 31 -13.84 11.31 -2.06
N ALA A 32 -14.07 10.04 -1.73
CA ALA A 32 -15.30 9.61 -1.06
C ALA A 32 -15.08 8.38 -0.19
N LEU A 33 -15.99 8.18 0.77
CA LEU A 33 -16.12 6.93 1.51
C LEU A 33 -17.45 6.28 1.11
N ILE A 34 -17.43 5.00 0.81
CA ILE A 34 -18.63 4.22 0.49
C ILE A 34 -18.70 2.96 1.34
N SER A 35 -19.93 2.56 1.69
CA SER A 35 -20.21 1.30 2.34
C SER A 35 -21.56 0.76 1.83
N GLU A 36 -21.66 -0.55 1.67
CA GLU A 36 -22.94 -1.21 1.36
C GLU A 36 -23.76 -1.53 2.63
N LEU A 37 -23.15 -1.31 3.81
CA LEU A 37 -23.79 -1.65 5.07
C LEU A 37 -24.68 -0.50 5.56
N HIS A 38 -25.89 -0.83 5.97
CA HIS A 38 -26.80 0.11 6.60
C HIS A 38 -26.20 0.58 7.93
N SER A 39 -26.43 1.86 8.30
CA SER A 39 -25.86 2.51 9.50
C SER A 39 -26.09 1.76 10.83
N GLN A 40 -27.17 0.95 10.91
CA GLN A 40 -27.47 0.14 12.09
C GLN A 40 -26.92 -1.30 12.02
N SER A 41 -26.17 -1.65 10.99
CA SER A 41 -25.61 -3.00 10.83
C SER A 41 -24.50 -3.20 11.86
N LYS A 42 -24.47 -4.38 12.49
CA LYS A 42 -23.35 -4.77 13.35
C LYS A 42 -22.20 -5.25 12.47
N GLN A 43 -21.01 -4.70 12.70
CA GLN A 43 -19.79 -5.11 12.00
C GLN A 43 -19.49 -6.61 12.23
N ARG A 44 -19.05 -7.30 11.16
CA ARG A 44 -18.63 -8.71 11.19
C ARG A 44 -17.37 -8.87 10.34
N GLY A 45 -16.45 -9.74 10.78
CA GLY A 45 -15.19 -10.01 10.06
C GLY A 45 -15.36 -10.47 8.61
N THR A 46 -16.46 -11.17 8.31
CA THR A 46 -16.81 -11.63 6.94
C THR A 46 -17.04 -10.49 5.95
N PHE A 47 -17.38 -9.28 6.45
CA PHE A 47 -17.64 -8.12 5.59
C PHE A 47 -16.37 -7.60 4.89
N TYR A 48 -15.19 -7.85 5.44
CA TYR A 48 -13.93 -7.46 4.78
C TYR A 48 -13.75 -8.16 3.43
N LEU A 49 -13.99 -9.47 3.40
CA LEU A 49 -13.92 -10.23 2.14
C LEU A 49 -15.09 -9.88 1.21
N ALA A 50 -16.30 -9.74 1.75
CA ALA A 50 -17.47 -9.36 0.96
C ALA A 50 -17.30 -7.98 0.30
N ARG A 51 -16.72 -7.00 1.03
CA ARG A 51 -16.44 -5.67 0.53
C ARG A 51 -15.51 -5.68 -0.69
N ASN A 52 -14.53 -6.59 -0.73
CA ASN A 52 -13.50 -6.63 -1.78
C ASN A 52 -14.09 -6.78 -3.19
N ARG A 53 -15.26 -7.39 -3.33
CA ARG A 53 -16.00 -7.45 -4.61
C ARG A 53 -16.40 -6.07 -5.13
N ILE A 54 -16.68 -5.13 -4.23
CA ILE A 54 -17.06 -3.77 -4.59
C ILE A 54 -15.83 -3.01 -5.10
N ILE A 55 -14.68 -3.17 -4.44
CA ILE A 55 -13.41 -2.60 -4.89
C ILE A 55 -13.11 -3.08 -6.31
N ALA A 56 -13.13 -4.39 -6.53
CA ALA A 56 -12.87 -4.97 -7.83
C ALA A 56 -13.87 -4.51 -8.90
N GLY A 57 -15.17 -4.49 -8.56
CA GLY A 57 -16.24 -4.13 -9.50
C GLY A 57 -16.24 -2.66 -9.92
N LEU A 58 -15.82 -1.75 -9.03
CA LEU A 58 -15.74 -0.31 -9.31
C LEU A 58 -14.45 0.10 -10.06
N SER A 59 -13.46 -0.78 -10.12
CA SER A 59 -12.15 -0.47 -10.69
C SER A 59 -12.07 -0.92 -12.15
N ALA A 60 -11.39 -0.16 -13.00
CA ALA A 60 -11.05 -0.58 -14.37
C ALA A 60 -10.06 -1.75 -14.37
N GLY A 61 -9.12 -1.74 -13.41
CA GLY A 61 -8.18 -2.81 -13.18
C GLY A 61 -7.78 -2.90 -11.70
N THR A 62 -7.21 -4.02 -11.29
CA THR A 62 -6.75 -4.26 -9.92
C THR A 62 -5.25 -4.55 -9.94
N VAL A 63 -4.48 -3.74 -9.19
CA VAL A 63 -3.05 -3.95 -9.03
C VAL A 63 -2.79 -4.55 -7.65
N VAL A 64 -2.18 -5.74 -7.62
CA VAL A 64 -1.75 -6.41 -6.38
C VAL A 64 -0.25 -6.20 -6.23
N ILE A 65 0.15 -5.30 -5.34
CA ILE A 65 1.57 -4.93 -5.15
C ILE A 65 2.35 -6.04 -4.46
N GLU A 66 1.81 -6.54 -3.35
CA GLU A 66 2.37 -7.65 -2.59
C GLU A 66 1.25 -8.52 -2.03
N SER A 67 1.51 -9.80 -1.91
CA SER A 67 0.64 -10.74 -1.21
C SER A 67 1.40 -12.01 -0.86
N PRO A 68 1.31 -12.50 0.38
CA PRO A 68 1.71 -13.85 0.71
C PRO A 68 0.79 -14.87 0.01
N ALA A 69 1.11 -16.17 0.14
CA ALA A 69 0.36 -17.26 -0.52
C ALA A 69 -1.15 -17.27 -0.23
N SER A 70 -1.59 -16.69 0.90
CA SER A 70 -2.98 -16.68 1.35
C SER A 70 -3.44 -15.27 1.80
N GLY A 71 -2.98 -14.22 1.12
CA GLY A 71 -3.33 -12.83 1.46
C GLY A 71 -4.77 -12.46 1.05
N GLY A 72 -5.38 -11.53 1.78
CA GLY A 72 -6.71 -10.99 1.48
C GLY A 72 -6.80 -10.27 0.14
N SER A 73 -5.69 -9.71 -0.35
CA SER A 73 -5.57 -9.07 -1.67
C SER A 73 -5.82 -10.06 -2.82
N LEU A 74 -5.50 -11.35 -2.62
CA LEU A 74 -5.79 -12.39 -3.61
C LEU A 74 -7.29 -12.60 -3.82
N ALA A 75 -8.10 -12.39 -2.77
CA ALA A 75 -9.56 -12.44 -2.90
C ALA A 75 -10.07 -11.30 -3.80
N THR A 76 -9.51 -10.10 -3.67
CA THR A 76 -9.84 -8.96 -4.56
C THR A 76 -9.45 -9.26 -6.00
N ALA A 77 -8.24 -9.81 -6.22
CA ALA A 77 -7.79 -10.24 -7.54
C ALA A 77 -8.72 -11.29 -8.15
N HIS A 78 -9.19 -12.24 -7.35
CA HIS A 78 -10.12 -13.27 -7.80
C HIS A 78 -11.50 -12.70 -8.21
N TYR A 79 -12.02 -11.71 -7.45
CA TYR A 79 -13.24 -11.00 -7.85
C TYR A 79 -13.04 -10.22 -9.15
N ALA A 80 -11.89 -9.53 -9.30
CA ALA A 80 -11.57 -8.79 -10.52
C ALA A 80 -11.53 -9.70 -11.75
N ASP A 81 -10.80 -10.82 -11.65
CA ASP A 81 -10.73 -11.85 -12.71
C ASP A 81 -12.14 -12.38 -13.05
N GLY A 82 -12.99 -12.65 -12.04
CA GLY A 82 -14.37 -13.10 -12.24
C GLY A 82 -15.32 -12.05 -12.83
N TYR A 83 -14.93 -10.77 -12.82
CA TYR A 83 -15.67 -9.66 -13.44
C TYR A 83 -15.08 -9.23 -14.78
N ASP A 84 -14.18 -10.02 -15.37
CA ASP A 84 -13.42 -9.67 -16.58
C ASP A 84 -12.69 -8.31 -16.46
N ARG A 85 -12.20 -8.01 -15.25
CA ARG A 85 -11.37 -6.85 -14.99
C ARG A 85 -9.90 -7.24 -15.00
N THR A 86 -9.07 -6.41 -15.62
CA THR A 86 -7.63 -6.64 -15.67
C THR A 86 -7.03 -6.72 -14.28
N VAL A 87 -6.30 -7.79 -14.00
CA VAL A 87 -5.50 -7.95 -12.79
C VAL A 87 -4.03 -7.78 -13.17
N MET A 88 -3.30 -7.00 -12.42
CA MET A 88 -1.90 -6.67 -12.64
C MET A 88 -1.09 -6.87 -11.37
N ALA A 89 0.16 -7.27 -11.50
CA ALA A 89 1.05 -7.42 -10.36
C ALA A 89 2.52 -7.17 -10.75
N PRO A 90 3.29 -6.46 -9.93
CA PRO A 90 4.73 -6.45 -10.08
C PRO A 90 5.32 -7.79 -9.63
N PRO A 91 6.39 -8.28 -10.29
CA PRO A 91 7.08 -9.47 -9.84
C PRO A 91 7.94 -9.16 -8.62
N GLY A 92 8.06 -10.11 -7.73
CA GLY A 92 8.97 -10.04 -6.59
C GLY A 92 9.98 -11.20 -6.57
N ARG A 93 10.86 -11.20 -5.58
CA ARG A 93 11.86 -12.26 -5.44
C ARG A 93 11.17 -13.58 -5.11
N THR A 94 11.63 -14.67 -5.72
CA THR A 94 11.07 -16.02 -5.48
C THR A 94 11.29 -16.52 -4.05
N THR A 95 12.25 -15.95 -3.34
CA THR A 95 12.57 -16.26 -1.94
C THR A 95 11.79 -15.40 -0.95
N ASP A 96 11.05 -14.40 -1.43
CA ASP A 96 10.28 -13.49 -0.59
C ASP A 96 8.86 -14.03 -0.39
N ALA A 97 8.51 -14.30 0.87
CA ALA A 97 7.20 -14.82 1.26
C ALA A 97 6.05 -13.87 0.85
N ASN A 98 6.27 -12.56 0.91
CA ASN A 98 5.27 -11.55 0.56
C ASN A 98 5.04 -11.42 -0.94
N SER A 99 5.98 -11.91 -1.76
CA SER A 99 5.85 -11.91 -3.22
C SER A 99 5.28 -13.23 -3.76
N PHE A 100 5.04 -14.21 -2.91
CA PHE A 100 4.59 -15.53 -3.37
C PHE A 100 3.22 -15.48 -4.05
N GLY A 101 2.29 -14.71 -3.50
CA GLY A 101 0.94 -14.55 -4.06
C GLY A 101 0.95 -13.84 -5.41
N THR A 102 1.67 -12.71 -5.53
CA THR A 102 1.79 -11.95 -6.79
C THR A 102 2.48 -12.77 -7.87
N ASN A 103 3.60 -13.43 -7.54
CA ASN A 103 4.29 -14.32 -8.46
C ASN A 103 3.41 -15.51 -8.91
N SER A 104 2.56 -16.03 -8.01
CA SER A 104 1.60 -17.09 -8.34
C SER A 104 0.50 -16.60 -9.29
N LEU A 105 -0.03 -15.39 -9.09
CA LEU A 105 -0.99 -14.78 -10.01
C LEU A 105 -0.39 -14.66 -11.42
N ILE A 106 0.83 -14.14 -11.53
CA ILE A 106 1.55 -13.99 -12.81
C ILE A 106 1.79 -15.35 -13.45
N ARG A 107 2.37 -16.30 -12.69
CA ARG A 107 2.66 -17.66 -13.18
C ARG A 107 1.41 -18.36 -13.73
N ASN A 108 0.28 -18.18 -13.05
CA ASN A 108 -0.99 -18.83 -13.42
C ASN A 108 -1.78 -18.04 -14.47
N ARG A 109 -1.21 -16.96 -15.03
CA ARG A 109 -1.86 -16.07 -16.00
C ARG A 109 -3.16 -15.43 -15.47
N LYS A 110 -3.21 -15.20 -14.16
CA LYS A 110 -4.28 -14.50 -13.47
C LYS A 110 -3.97 -13.02 -13.26
N ALA A 111 -2.73 -12.61 -13.45
CA ALA A 111 -2.31 -11.23 -13.47
C ALA A 111 -1.29 -10.99 -14.59
N LEU A 112 -1.36 -9.81 -15.19
CA LEU A 112 -0.32 -9.29 -16.08
C LEU A 112 0.85 -8.80 -15.25
N LEU A 113 2.06 -9.07 -15.70
CA LEU A 113 3.26 -8.55 -15.08
C LEU A 113 3.40 -7.07 -15.43
N ILE A 114 3.53 -6.22 -14.43
CA ILE A 114 3.81 -4.79 -14.59
C ILE A 114 5.12 -4.42 -13.90
N ARG A 115 5.79 -3.39 -14.39
CA ARG A 115 7.07 -2.87 -13.89
C ARG A 115 6.96 -1.43 -13.41
N SER A 116 5.98 -0.71 -13.98
CA SER A 116 5.80 0.72 -13.75
C SER A 116 4.34 1.14 -13.88
N ALA A 117 4.05 2.40 -13.59
CA ALA A 117 2.73 3.00 -13.83
C ALA A 117 2.42 3.11 -15.33
N ASP A 118 3.45 3.21 -16.19
CA ASP A 118 3.25 3.28 -17.64
C ASP A 118 2.67 1.97 -18.18
N ASP A 119 3.13 0.83 -17.66
CA ASP A 119 2.58 -0.49 -18.03
C ASP A 119 1.07 -0.58 -17.67
N ILE A 120 0.66 0.03 -16.53
CA ILE A 120 -0.77 0.10 -16.13
C ILE A 120 -1.56 0.96 -17.10
N ALA A 121 -1.03 2.13 -17.45
CA ALA A 121 -1.69 3.07 -18.34
C ALA A 121 -1.85 2.49 -19.76
N GLU A 122 -0.84 1.81 -20.26
CA GLU A 122 -0.86 1.12 -21.55
C GLU A 122 -1.90 0.01 -21.56
N GLU A 123 -1.92 -0.85 -20.54
CA GLU A 123 -2.86 -1.96 -20.44
C GLU A 123 -4.32 -1.49 -20.34
N LEU A 124 -4.57 -0.44 -19.56
CA LEU A 124 -5.91 0.12 -19.40
C LEU A 124 -6.28 1.12 -20.49
N GLN A 125 -5.42 1.29 -21.50
CA GLN A 125 -5.62 2.21 -22.63
C GLN A 125 -5.95 3.64 -22.16
N TRP A 126 -5.32 4.05 -21.05
CA TRP A 126 -5.48 5.42 -20.58
C TRP A 126 -4.66 6.34 -21.46
N GLU A 127 -5.33 7.27 -22.12
CA GLU A 127 -4.68 8.38 -22.84
C GLU A 127 -4.07 9.36 -21.82
N PHE A 128 -3.00 8.92 -21.14
CA PHE A 128 -2.17 9.87 -20.47
C PHE A 128 -1.31 10.56 -21.54
N ALA A 129 -1.61 11.82 -21.80
CA ALA A 129 -0.59 12.75 -22.20
C ALA A 129 0.39 12.86 -20.98
N LEU A 130 1.19 11.83 -20.79
CA LEU A 130 2.38 11.94 -19.96
C LEU A 130 3.26 12.92 -20.73
N SER A 131 3.15 14.19 -20.39
CA SER A 131 4.17 15.16 -20.73
C SER A 131 5.45 14.64 -20.06
N ARG A 132 6.24 13.91 -20.85
CA ARG A 132 7.58 13.42 -20.48
C ARG A 132 8.54 14.55 -20.10
N ASP A 133 8.09 15.80 -20.13
CA ASP A 133 8.90 17.00 -19.91
C ASP A 133 8.85 17.56 -18.49
N GLU A 134 7.98 17.09 -17.64
CA GLU A 134 8.20 17.31 -16.21
C GLU A 134 9.16 16.24 -15.71
N LYS A 135 10.47 16.53 -15.84
CA LYS A 135 11.46 16.03 -14.89
C LYS A 135 10.81 16.23 -13.54
N THR A 136 10.33 15.15 -12.94
CA THR A 136 9.87 15.14 -11.56
C THR A 136 11.03 15.73 -10.78
N ALA A 137 10.92 16.99 -10.42
CA ALA A 137 11.88 17.58 -9.49
C ALA A 137 11.92 16.59 -8.33
N PRO A 138 13.08 16.10 -7.91
CA PRO A 138 13.15 15.17 -6.80
C PRO A 138 12.31 15.78 -5.69
N ALA A 139 11.34 15.00 -5.19
CA ALA A 139 10.50 15.45 -4.08
C ALA A 139 11.43 16.11 -3.08
N PRO A 140 11.11 17.31 -2.54
CA PRO A 140 12.01 17.99 -1.64
C PRO A 140 12.41 16.98 -0.58
N THR A 141 13.69 16.65 -0.56
CA THR A 141 14.25 15.71 0.42
C THR A 141 13.88 16.32 1.76
N PRO A 142 13.07 15.66 2.60
CA PRO A 142 12.71 16.21 3.89
C PRO A 142 14.01 16.58 4.60
N GLU A 143 14.09 17.79 5.14
CA GLU A 143 15.27 18.21 5.90
C GLU A 143 15.38 17.28 7.12
N LEU A 144 16.27 16.33 7.02
CA LEU A 144 16.53 15.36 8.08
C LEU A 144 17.04 16.11 9.31
N THR A 145 16.48 15.81 10.45
CA THR A 145 16.98 16.27 11.75
C THR A 145 18.41 15.73 11.98
N ALA A 146 19.12 16.32 12.92
CA ALA A 146 20.47 15.84 13.26
C ALA A 146 20.45 14.36 13.70
N GLU A 147 19.39 13.95 14.40
CA GLU A 147 19.19 12.57 14.87
C GLU A 147 18.92 11.58 13.73
N GLU A 148 18.09 11.97 12.78
CA GLU A 148 17.81 11.14 11.60
C GLU A 148 19.05 10.96 10.73
N ARG A 149 19.89 12.00 10.60
CA ARG A 149 21.19 11.89 9.89
C ARG A 149 22.16 10.95 10.60
N GLU A 150 22.20 10.98 11.94
CA GLU A 150 23.03 10.08 12.73
C GLU A 150 22.60 8.61 12.50
N VAL A 151 21.30 8.31 12.59
CA VAL A 151 20.77 6.96 12.33
C VAL A 151 21.07 6.50 10.91
N LEU A 152 20.90 7.38 9.92
CA LEU A 152 21.23 7.06 8.53
C LEU A 152 22.74 6.76 8.35
N SER A 153 23.60 7.46 9.06
CA SER A 153 25.06 7.19 9.01
C SER A 153 25.43 5.82 9.60
N LEU A 154 24.63 5.33 10.56
CA LEU A 154 24.83 4.01 11.18
C LEU A 154 24.31 2.85 10.32
N LEU A 155 23.40 3.11 9.37
CA LEU A 155 22.79 2.06 8.53
C LEU A 155 23.77 1.43 7.52
N GLY A 156 24.80 2.15 7.07
CA GLY A 156 25.78 1.63 6.12
C GLY A 156 25.15 1.02 4.86
N ASP A 157 25.90 0.12 4.20
CA ASP A 157 25.45 -0.56 2.97
C ASP A 157 24.79 -1.94 3.24
N GLU A 158 24.86 -2.45 4.46
CA GLU A 158 24.30 -3.74 4.86
C GLU A 158 23.04 -3.57 5.72
N PRO A 159 22.06 -4.49 5.60
CA PRO A 159 20.88 -4.48 6.44
C PRO A 159 21.28 -4.69 7.90
N ARG A 160 20.76 -3.84 8.80
CA ARG A 160 20.95 -3.96 10.24
C ARG A 160 19.62 -4.08 10.95
N THR A 161 19.57 -4.87 12.00
CA THR A 161 18.41 -4.98 12.87
C THR A 161 18.32 -3.75 13.79
N LEU A 162 17.10 -3.49 14.31
CA LEU A 162 16.90 -2.41 15.27
C LEU A 162 17.79 -2.55 16.51
N ALA A 163 18.00 -3.79 16.99
CA ALA A 163 18.86 -4.08 18.13
C ALA A 163 20.34 -3.69 17.87
N GLU A 164 20.83 -3.94 16.64
CA GLU A 164 22.19 -3.55 16.23
C GLU A 164 22.34 -2.02 16.10
N LEU A 165 21.29 -1.35 15.63
CA LEU A 165 21.27 0.13 15.53
C LEU A 165 21.26 0.77 16.92
N ILE A 166 20.48 0.25 17.87
CA ILE A 166 20.46 0.69 19.27
C ILE A 166 21.83 0.50 19.89
N ALA A 167 22.46 -0.67 19.72
CA ALA A 167 23.79 -0.96 20.23
C ALA A 167 24.86 -0.03 19.63
N ALA A 168 24.77 0.28 18.33
CA ALA A 168 25.71 1.16 17.65
C ALA A 168 25.53 2.63 18.00
N SER A 169 24.31 3.08 18.32
CA SER A 169 24.01 4.48 18.68
C SER A 169 24.36 4.79 20.14
N GLY A 170 24.56 3.78 20.99
CA GLY A 170 24.80 3.95 22.45
C GLY A 170 23.63 4.57 23.21
N ARG A 171 22.44 4.62 22.63
CA ARG A 171 21.23 5.20 23.22
C ARG A 171 20.36 4.10 23.79
N GLU A 172 19.66 4.40 24.89
CA GLU A 172 18.56 3.54 25.36
C GLU A 172 17.45 3.53 24.32
N ALA A 173 16.73 2.41 24.18
CA ALA A 173 15.62 2.25 23.25
C ALA A 173 14.50 3.27 23.55
N VAL A 174 14.59 4.42 22.94
CA VAL A 174 13.49 5.38 22.87
C VAL A 174 12.72 5.06 21.58
N PRO A 175 11.39 4.98 21.61
CA PRO A 175 10.64 4.75 20.38
C PRO A 175 10.95 5.89 19.40
N PHE A 176 11.62 5.54 18.30
CA PHE A 176 11.87 6.45 17.21
C PHE A 176 10.55 6.72 16.48
N SER A 177 10.05 7.93 16.58
CA SER A 177 8.98 8.45 15.74
C SER A 177 9.61 9.23 14.59
N ILE A 178 9.62 8.67 13.41
CA ILE A 178 9.89 9.44 12.19
C ILE A 178 8.62 10.24 11.90
N SER A 179 8.70 11.56 12.14
CA SER A 179 7.68 12.57 11.80
C SER A 179 6.21 12.09 11.88
N GLY A 180 5.70 11.90 13.09
CA GLY A 180 4.26 11.96 13.34
C GLY A 180 3.41 10.75 12.97
N GLN A 181 3.97 9.66 12.51
CA GLN A 181 3.24 8.40 12.29
C GLN A 181 3.94 7.25 13.00
N ALA A 182 3.22 6.64 13.94
CA ALA A 182 3.64 5.44 14.66
C ALA A 182 3.39 4.22 13.76
N ASP A 183 4.24 4.00 12.77
CA ASP A 183 4.20 2.81 11.95
C ASP A 183 5.55 2.08 12.05
N HIS A 184 5.48 0.79 12.28
CA HIS A 184 6.64 -0.09 12.31
C HIS A 184 7.25 -0.17 10.92
N GLY A 185 8.34 0.56 10.69
CA GLY A 185 9.04 0.58 9.42
C GLY A 185 10.50 0.16 9.59
N VAL A 186 11.01 -0.61 8.65
CA VAL A 186 12.45 -0.87 8.49
C VAL A 186 12.95 0.04 7.38
N LEU A 187 13.95 0.87 7.71
CA LEU A 187 14.55 1.80 6.75
C LEU A 187 15.61 1.03 5.94
N LEU A 188 15.32 0.76 4.68
CA LEU A 188 16.32 0.35 3.70
C LEU A 188 16.69 1.57 2.84
N ARG A 189 17.98 1.72 2.53
CA ARG A 189 18.59 2.84 1.78
C ARG A 189 17.68 3.33 0.63
N GLY A 190 17.01 4.48 0.85
CA GLY A 190 16.23 5.20 -0.18
C GLY A 190 14.78 4.75 -0.39
N ARG A 191 14.22 3.84 0.41
CA ARG A 191 12.80 3.48 0.36
C ARG A 191 12.23 3.28 1.76
N VAL A 192 11.18 4.03 2.05
CA VAL A 192 10.33 3.78 3.21
C VAL A 192 9.36 2.69 2.81
N ILE A 193 9.40 1.54 3.48
CA ILE A 193 8.43 0.48 3.30
C ILE A 193 7.45 0.58 4.46
N HIS A 194 6.22 0.97 4.16
CA HIS A 194 5.13 0.94 5.12
C HIS A 194 4.55 -0.48 5.14
N TYR A 195 4.57 -1.13 6.29
CA TYR A 195 3.77 -2.32 6.55
C TYR A 195 2.40 -1.88 7.05
N VAL A 196 1.38 -2.27 6.35
CA VAL A 196 -0.01 -2.22 6.82
C VAL A 196 -0.40 -3.66 7.12
N ASP A 197 -0.63 -3.97 8.41
CA ASP A 197 -1.19 -5.24 8.86
C ASP A 197 -2.63 -5.48 8.34
#